data_3bf1e41928628f91263568488899edcf
#
_entry.id   3bf1e41928628f91263568488899edcf
#
_cell.length_a   1.000
_cell.length_b   1.000
_cell.length_c   1.000
_cell.angle_alpha   90.00
_cell.angle_beta   90.00
_cell.angle_gamma   90.00
#
_symmetry.space_group_name_H-M   'P 1'
#
loop_
_entity.id
_entity.type
_entity.pdbx_description
1 polymer ?
#
loop_
_entity_poly.entity_id
_entity_poly.type
_entity_poly.pdbx_seq_one_letter_code
_entity_poly.pdbx_strand_id
1 'polypeptide(L)' 'MKILVINPGSTSTKIAVYENETPLFVSNIKHSVEELSAFPEVIDQFEFRKNLVLQELENNKI' A
#
# COMPACT_ATOMS: atom_id res chain seq x y z
N MET A 1 3.18 -1.36 20.28
CA MET A 1 2.70 -0.29 19.39
C MET A 1 2.85 -0.74 17.95
N LYS A 2 1.76 -0.69 17.20
CA LYS A 2 1.81 -1.09 15.79
C LYS A 2 2.18 0.09 14.91
N ILE A 3 3.07 -0.14 13.97
CA ILE A 3 3.53 0.88 13.04
C ILE A 3 3.24 0.41 11.62
N LEU A 4 2.52 1.23 10.87
CA LEU A 4 2.26 0.97 9.46
C LEU A 4 3.25 1.78 8.62
N VAL A 5 3.98 1.07 7.77
CA VAL A 5 4.93 1.70 6.84
C VAL A 5 4.40 1.52 5.43
N ILE A 6 4.28 2.62 4.69
CA ILE A 6 3.85 2.62 3.30
C ILE A 6 4.96 3.23 2.46
N ASN A 7 5.43 2.48 1.47
CA ASN A 7 6.53 2.91 0.61
C ASN A 7 6.07 2.83 -0.86
N PRO A 8 5.53 3.93 -1.40
CA PRO A 8 5.06 3.95 -2.79
C PRO A 8 6.22 4.02 -3.78
N GLY A 9 6.21 3.12 -4.74
CA GLY A 9 7.13 3.15 -5.87
C GLY A 9 6.43 3.61 -7.13
N SER A 10 7.11 3.59 -8.27
CA SER A 10 6.51 4.02 -9.53
C SER A 10 5.38 3.11 -10.00
N THR A 11 5.53 1.79 -9.84
CA THR A 11 4.53 0.81 -10.28
C THR A 11 4.16 -0.17 -9.18
N SER A 12 4.47 0.15 -7.93
CA SER A 12 4.14 -0.73 -6.81
C SER A 12 4.02 0.07 -5.53
N THR A 13 3.37 -0.51 -4.54
CA THR A 13 3.30 0.05 -3.19
C THR A 13 3.63 -1.05 -2.20
N LYS A 14 4.70 -0.86 -1.46
CA LYS A 14 5.10 -1.81 -0.42
C LYS A 14 4.52 -1.37 0.91
N ILE A 15 3.89 -2.30 1.62
CA ILE A 15 3.36 -2.02 2.96
C ILE A 15 3.95 -3.00 3.95
N ALA A 16 4.13 -2.54 5.17
CA ALA A 16 4.61 -3.37 6.26
C ALA A 16 3.97 -2.91 7.55
N VAL A 17 3.63 -3.88 8.39
CA VAL A 17 3.10 -3.59 9.74
C VAL A 17 4.05 -4.23 10.74
N TYR A 18 4.51 -3.43 11.68
CA TYR A 18 5.41 -3.88 12.75
C TYR A 18 4.72 -3.74 14.10
N GLU A 19 4.96 -4.71 14.97
CA GLU A 19 4.66 -4.57 16.40
C GLU A 19 6.00 -4.37 17.09
N ASN A 20 6.25 -3.14 17.57
CA ASN A 20 7.57 -2.73 18.04
C ASN A 20 8.61 -2.92 16.92
N GLU A 21 9.52 -3.87 17.05
CA GLU A 21 10.53 -4.14 16.01
C GLU A 21 10.26 -5.43 15.24
N THR A 22 9.15 -6.11 15.55
CA THR A 22 8.81 -7.39 14.93
C THR A 22 7.87 -7.18 13.75
N PRO A 23 8.25 -7.61 12.54
CA PRO A 23 7.35 -7.51 11.39
C PRO A 23 6.20 -8.51 11.54
N LEU A 24 4.98 -7.99 11.53
CA LEU A 24 3.77 -8.82 11.56
C LEU A 24 3.27 -9.15 10.17
N PHE A 25 3.45 -8.22 9.23
CA PHE A 25 2.90 -8.35 7.89
C PHE A 25 3.72 -7.51 6.93
N VAL A 26 4.06 -8.09 5.79
CA VAL A 26 4.75 -7.37 4.71
C VAL A 26 4.11 -7.79 3.40
N SER A 27 3.75 -6.82 2.59
CA SER A 27 3.16 -7.09 1.28
C SER A 27 3.66 -6.06 0.27
N ASN A 28 3.73 -6.48 -0.99
CA ASN A 28 4.09 -5.61 -2.09
C ASN A 28 2.96 -5.66 -3.11
N ILE A 29 2.22 -4.56 -3.23
CA ILE A 29 1.11 -4.46 -4.15
C ILE A 29 1.62 -3.89 -5.46
N LYS A 30 1.52 -4.67 -6.53
CA LYS A 30 1.94 -4.21 -7.86
C LYS A 30 0.78 -3.56 -8.59
N HIS A 31 1.09 -2.48 -9.28
CA HIS A 31 0.11 -1.76 -10.10
C HIS A 31 0.54 -1.85 -11.55
N SER A 32 -0.42 -2.03 -12.45
CA SER A 32 -0.10 -1.99 -13.88
C SER A 32 0.06 -0.53 -14.33
N VAL A 33 0.82 -0.32 -15.40
CA VAL A 33 0.95 1.00 -15.99
C VAL A 33 -0.41 1.52 -16.43
N GLU A 34 -1.26 0.64 -16.92
CA GLU A 34 -2.62 1.00 -17.35
C GLU A 34 -3.48 1.49 -16.20
N GLU A 35 -3.37 0.84 -15.02
CA GLU A 35 -4.08 1.28 -13.83
C GLU A 35 -3.64 2.68 -13.41
N LEU A 36 -2.33 2.92 -13.40
CA LEU A 36 -1.79 4.20 -12.97
C LEU A 36 -2.05 5.30 -13.98
N SER A 37 -2.08 4.98 -15.26
CA SER A 37 -2.35 5.98 -16.30
C SER A 37 -3.79 6.49 -16.28
N ALA A 38 -4.72 5.76 -15.65
CA ALA A 38 -6.07 6.22 -15.43
C ALA A 38 -6.15 7.36 -14.40
N PHE A 39 -5.06 7.58 -13.65
CA PHE A 39 -4.98 8.60 -12.60
C PHE A 39 -3.86 9.58 -12.93
N PRO A 40 -4.09 10.57 -13.79
CA PRO A 40 -3.04 11.51 -14.22
C PRO A 40 -2.58 12.43 -13.09
N GLU A 41 -3.44 12.67 -12.11
CA GLU A 41 -3.10 13.51 -10.96
C GLU A 41 -2.46 12.66 -9.85
N VAL A 42 -1.43 13.21 -9.22
CA VAL A 42 -0.74 12.48 -8.13
C VAL A 42 -1.70 12.18 -6.97
N ILE A 43 -2.61 13.13 -6.67
CA ILE A 43 -3.55 12.95 -5.57
C ILE A 43 -4.53 11.81 -5.86
N ASP A 44 -4.91 11.61 -7.13
CA ASP A 44 -5.79 10.51 -7.51
C ASP A 44 -5.09 9.17 -7.34
N GLN A 45 -3.81 9.11 -7.69
CA GLN A 45 -3.00 7.90 -7.47
C GLN A 45 -2.88 7.59 -5.99
N PHE A 46 -2.75 8.63 -5.16
CA PHE A 46 -2.65 8.46 -3.72
C PHE A 46 -3.90 7.80 -3.15
N GLU A 47 -5.08 8.27 -3.56
CA GLU A 47 -6.35 7.67 -3.11
C GLU A 47 -6.47 6.21 -3.56
N PHE A 48 -6.11 5.93 -4.80
CA PHE A 48 -6.13 4.58 -5.34
C PHE A 48 -5.23 3.64 -4.52
N ARG A 49 -3.99 4.05 -4.27
CA ARG A 49 -3.04 3.25 -3.51
C ARG A 49 -3.47 3.09 -2.05
N LYS A 50 -4.01 4.15 -1.45
CA LYS A 50 -4.51 4.13 -0.08
C LYS A 50 -5.62 3.09 0.08
N ASN A 51 -6.57 3.07 -0.86
CA ASN A 51 -7.68 2.13 -0.81
C ASN A 51 -7.20 0.69 -0.93
N LEU A 52 -6.22 0.43 -1.77
CA LEU A 52 -5.63 -0.90 -1.91
C LEU A 52 -4.92 -1.34 -0.63
N VAL A 53 -4.21 -0.42 0.02
CA VAL A 53 -3.53 -0.70 1.29
C VAL A 53 -4.56 -1.06 2.36
N LEU A 54 -5.61 -0.27 2.49
CA LEU A 54 -6.65 -0.52 3.48
C LEU A 54 -7.35 -1.86 3.24
N GLN A 55 -7.61 -2.19 1.98
CA GLN A 55 -8.22 -3.46 1.63
C GLN A 55 -7.31 -4.63 1.98
N GLU A 56 -6.02 -4.49 1.72
CA GLU A 56 -5.04 -5.54 2.04
C GLU A 56 -4.97 -5.77 3.54
N LEU A 57 -4.97 -4.70 4.32
CA LEU A 57 -4.96 -4.81 5.78
C LEU A 57 -6.22 -5.49 6.29
N GLU A 58 -7.38 -5.14 5.75
CA GLU A 58 -8.64 -5.75 6.12
C GLU A 58 -8.66 -7.24 5.79
N ASN A 59 -8.19 -7.61 4.60
CA ASN A 59 -8.13 -9.00 4.16
C ASN A 59 -7.24 -9.85 5.08
N ASN A 60 -6.23 -9.25 5.66
CA ASN A 60 -5.30 -9.93 6.56
C ASN A 60 -5.63 -9.70 8.03
N LYS A 61 -6.72 -9.03 8.32
CA LYS A 61 -7.23 -8.79 9.67
C LYS A 61 -6.24 -8.04 10.56
N ILE A 62 -5.62 -7.05 9.98
CA ILE A 62 -4.64 -6.21 10.70
C ILE A 62 -5.24 -4.88 11.10
#